data_dc921b91aa6dddec63ff97b35358615b
#
_entry.id   dc921b91aa6dddec63ff97b35358615b
#
_cell.length_a   1.000
_cell.length_b   1.000
_cell.length_c   1.000
_cell.angle_alpha   90.00
_cell.angle_beta   90.00
_cell.angle_gamma   90.00
#
_symmetry.space_group_name_H-M   'P 1'
#
loop_
_entity.id
_entity.type
_entity.pdbx_description
1 polymer ?
#
loop_
_entity_poly.entity_id
_entity_poly.type
_entity_poly.pdbx_seq_one_letter_code
_entity_poly.pdbx_strand_id
1 'polypeptide(L)'
;MGIIKDRFKAKADIASAEIKSIIKDHGNKKVGEVTLAQIYQGMRGITGLVTETSLLDAQEGIRFRGYSIPELQDKLPKAPNGGEPLPEGLFYLMLMNELPTEEQANHITSVWQRRSHVPNHVFATIDALPLSTHPMTMFVVGVMALQTESNFAKQYANGMNKKDYWDATYDDAMDLIARLPRIAAYIYRRKYRNNEHIQPNGLLDWAGNFAHMMGYDDESFKELMRLYMTIHADHEGGNVSAHTTHLVGSALSDPFLSYAAGMNGLAGPLHGLANQEVIKWIFEMQEQLGTDSPTKEQIAQYVQDTLNAGKVVPGYGHAVLRKTDPRFSAQMEFGKKHMPDDKLVNTVWNIYETVPPILQSLGKIKNPWPNVDAHSGALLVHYGFVEYEFYTVLFAVSRALGVMASLCWDRALGSPLERPKSVTTESVKLWLEGKDQIWE
;
A
#
# COMPACT_ATOMS: atom_id res chain seq x y z
N MET A 1 26.89 -2.50 -0.81
CA MET A 1 25.81 -1.98 -1.67
C MET A 1 25.76 -2.68 -3.02
N GLY A 2 26.87 -3.04 -3.63
CA GLY A 2 26.94 -3.65 -4.95
C GLY A 2 26.18 -4.98 -5.07
N ILE A 3 26.30 -5.88 -4.10
CA ILE A 3 25.84 -7.27 -4.24
C ILE A 3 24.34 -7.38 -4.55
N ILE A 4 23.45 -6.69 -3.79
CA ILE A 4 22.00 -6.74 -4.05
C ILE A 4 21.67 -6.06 -5.39
N LYS A 5 22.24 -4.90 -5.64
CA LYS A 5 22.03 -4.12 -6.85
C LYS A 5 22.49 -4.88 -8.11
N ASP A 6 23.68 -5.48 -8.06
CA ASP A 6 24.24 -6.29 -9.16
C ASP A 6 23.41 -7.56 -9.42
N ARG A 7 22.93 -8.24 -8.36
CA ARG A 7 22.02 -9.38 -8.48
C ARG A 7 20.67 -8.98 -9.06
N PHE A 8 20.11 -7.86 -8.65
CA PHE A 8 18.87 -7.33 -9.25
C PHE A 8 19.03 -7.11 -10.74
N LYS A 9 20.13 -6.46 -11.16
CA LYS A 9 20.41 -6.24 -12.58
C LYS A 9 20.49 -7.54 -13.38
N ALA A 10 21.20 -8.54 -12.87
CA ALA A 10 21.31 -9.83 -13.53
C ALA A 10 19.93 -10.51 -13.72
N LYS A 11 19.05 -10.45 -12.69
CA LYS A 11 17.68 -10.97 -12.77
C LYS A 11 16.83 -10.20 -13.78
N ALA A 12 16.94 -8.87 -13.78
CA ALA A 12 16.22 -8.02 -14.71
C ALA A 12 16.65 -8.25 -16.17
N ASP A 13 17.92 -8.52 -16.42
CA ASP A 13 18.40 -8.85 -17.77
C ASP A 13 17.80 -10.17 -18.29
N ILE A 14 17.71 -11.19 -17.42
CA ILE A 14 17.06 -12.46 -17.75
C ILE A 14 15.57 -12.23 -18.05
N ALA A 15 14.85 -11.56 -17.18
CA ALA A 15 13.43 -11.25 -17.36
C ALA A 15 13.17 -10.42 -18.62
N SER A 16 14.01 -9.42 -18.90
CA SER A 16 13.93 -8.62 -20.13
C SER A 16 14.09 -9.46 -21.41
N ALA A 17 15.00 -10.43 -21.40
CA ALA A 17 15.18 -11.32 -22.53
C ALA A 17 13.96 -12.25 -22.74
N GLU A 18 13.39 -12.77 -21.63
CA GLU A 18 12.20 -13.61 -21.65
C GLU A 18 10.98 -12.82 -22.17
N ILE A 19 10.72 -11.62 -21.64
CA ILE A 19 9.61 -10.76 -22.07
C ILE A 19 9.72 -10.42 -23.57
N LYS A 20 10.93 -10.10 -24.05
CA LYS A 20 11.14 -9.85 -25.48
C LYS A 20 10.81 -11.07 -26.35
N SER A 21 11.15 -12.29 -25.90
CA SER A 21 10.77 -13.52 -26.60
C SER A 21 9.24 -13.71 -26.60
N ILE A 22 8.57 -13.53 -25.44
CA ILE A 22 7.12 -13.64 -25.34
C ILE A 22 6.43 -12.65 -26.30
N ILE A 23 6.87 -11.38 -26.31
CA ILE A 23 6.30 -10.36 -27.22
C ILE A 23 6.55 -10.73 -28.70
N LYS A 24 7.75 -11.18 -29.05
CA LYS A 24 8.10 -11.58 -30.41
C LYS A 24 7.23 -12.76 -30.89
N ASP A 25 7.05 -13.77 -30.05
CA ASP A 25 6.42 -15.03 -30.45
C ASP A 25 4.89 -14.97 -30.27
N HIS A 26 4.37 -14.15 -29.36
CA HIS A 26 2.96 -14.13 -28.95
C HIS A 26 2.34 -12.74 -28.84
N GLY A 27 3.03 -11.67 -29.23
CA GLY A 27 2.59 -10.29 -29.01
C GLY A 27 1.24 -9.91 -29.64
N ASN A 28 0.84 -10.63 -30.71
CA ASN A 28 -0.47 -10.44 -31.39
C ASN A 28 -1.60 -11.31 -30.80
N LYS A 29 -1.33 -12.10 -29.74
CA LYS A 29 -2.33 -12.96 -29.13
C LYS A 29 -3.32 -12.10 -28.34
N LYS A 30 -4.63 -12.22 -28.66
CA LYS A 30 -5.68 -11.53 -27.89
C LYS A 30 -5.77 -12.11 -26.47
N VAL A 31 -5.76 -11.26 -25.45
CA VAL A 31 -5.82 -11.64 -24.03
C VAL A 31 -7.19 -11.37 -23.41
N GLY A 32 -8.11 -10.73 -24.15
CA GLY A 32 -9.47 -10.45 -23.71
C GLY A 32 -10.23 -9.58 -24.70
N GLU A 33 -11.49 -9.32 -24.37
CA GLU A 33 -12.36 -8.37 -25.05
C GLU A 33 -12.78 -7.28 -24.07
N VAL A 34 -13.00 -6.07 -24.56
CA VAL A 34 -13.39 -4.90 -23.76
C VAL A 34 -14.74 -4.42 -24.21
N THR A 35 -15.67 -4.24 -23.27
CA THR A 35 -17.03 -3.75 -23.54
C THR A 35 -17.13 -2.26 -23.25
N LEU A 36 -18.11 -1.57 -23.88
CA LEU A 36 -18.42 -0.18 -23.56
C LEU A 36 -18.73 0.04 -22.08
N ALA A 37 -19.44 -0.91 -21.46
CA ALA A 37 -19.74 -0.84 -20.03
C ALA A 37 -18.47 -0.79 -19.17
N GLN A 38 -17.47 -1.62 -19.47
CA GLN A 38 -16.19 -1.60 -18.75
C GLN A 38 -15.46 -0.27 -18.91
N ILE A 39 -15.46 0.33 -20.10
CA ILE A 39 -14.81 1.62 -20.36
C ILE A 39 -15.48 2.73 -19.54
N TYR A 40 -16.82 2.82 -19.56
CA TYR A 40 -17.57 3.82 -18.79
C TYR A 40 -17.53 3.59 -17.28
N GLN A 41 -17.34 2.36 -16.82
CA GLN A 41 -17.38 1.97 -15.40
C GLN A 41 -15.99 1.79 -14.77
N GLY A 42 -14.99 2.54 -15.22
CA GLY A 42 -13.67 2.60 -14.62
C GLY A 42 -12.77 1.40 -14.92
N MET A 43 -12.90 0.82 -16.13
CA MET A 43 -12.05 -0.26 -16.66
C MET A 43 -12.01 -1.54 -15.79
N ARG A 44 -13.05 -1.79 -15.00
CA ARG A 44 -13.10 -2.94 -14.08
C ARG A 44 -13.03 -4.26 -14.83
N GLY A 45 -12.07 -5.12 -14.41
CA GLY A 45 -11.88 -6.44 -15.01
C GLY A 45 -11.16 -6.42 -16.36
N ILE A 46 -10.62 -5.29 -16.80
CA ILE A 46 -9.73 -5.20 -17.95
C ILE A 46 -8.31 -5.51 -17.47
N THR A 47 -7.68 -6.53 -18.04
CA THR A 47 -6.26 -6.82 -17.81
C THR A 47 -5.42 -5.91 -18.70
N GLY A 48 -4.92 -4.81 -18.16
CA GLY A 48 -4.16 -3.80 -18.90
C GLY A 48 -2.71 -3.64 -18.45
N LEU A 49 -2.32 -4.31 -17.36
CA LEU A 49 -0.99 -4.16 -16.75
C LEU A 49 -0.36 -5.51 -16.47
N VAL A 50 0.96 -5.56 -16.53
CA VAL A 50 1.78 -6.66 -16.01
C VAL A 50 2.60 -6.08 -14.86
N THR A 51 2.59 -6.73 -13.71
CA THR A 51 3.38 -6.35 -12.53
C THR A 51 4.22 -7.54 -12.07
N GLU A 52 5.42 -7.25 -11.61
CA GLU A 52 6.38 -8.29 -11.21
C GLU A 52 6.37 -8.56 -9.70
N THR A 53 5.76 -7.70 -8.88
CA THR A 53 5.90 -7.73 -7.42
C THR A 53 4.87 -8.59 -6.73
N SER A 54 3.62 -8.54 -7.16
CA SER A 54 2.51 -9.26 -6.54
C SER A 54 1.38 -9.53 -7.53
N LEU A 55 0.53 -10.50 -7.17
CA LEU A 55 -0.67 -10.87 -7.92
C LEU A 55 -1.84 -11.03 -6.96
N LEU A 56 -2.98 -10.46 -7.30
CA LEU A 56 -4.20 -10.57 -6.50
C LEU A 56 -5.12 -11.66 -7.06
N ASP A 57 -5.21 -12.77 -6.35
CA ASP A 57 -6.18 -13.83 -6.63
C ASP A 57 -7.52 -13.53 -5.94
N ALA A 58 -8.62 -13.70 -6.67
CA ALA A 58 -9.95 -13.40 -6.17
C ALA A 58 -10.40 -14.32 -5.00
N GLN A 59 -9.88 -15.53 -4.90
CA GLN A 59 -10.24 -16.54 -3.90
C GLN A 59 -9.23 -16.66 -2.77
N GLU A 60 -7.93 -16.47 -3.07
CA GLU A 60 -6.85 -16.64 -2.12
C GLU A 60 -6.30 -15.32 -1.57
N GLY A 61 -6.58 -14.20 -2.26
CA GLY A 61 -6.06 -12.89 -1.90
C GLY A 61 -4.71 -12.57 -2.51
N ILE A 62 -3.96 -11.69 -1.88
CA ILE A 62 -2.66 -11.21 -2.39
C ILE A 62 -1.58 -12.29 -2.24
N ARG A 63 -0.77 -12.43 -3.30
CA ARG A 63 0.46 -13.22 -3.31
C ARG A 63 1.63 -12.35 -3.74
N PHE A 64 2.65 -12.30 -2.93
CA PHE A 64 3.91 -11.59 -3.21
C PHE A 64 4.89 -12.57 -3.85
N ARG A 65 5.22 -12.37 -5.12
CA ARG A 65 6.07 -13.32 -5.87
C ARG A 65 5.64 -14.78 -5.68
N GLY A 66 4.32 -15.01 -5.61
CA GLY A 66 3.72 -16.34 -5.45
C GLY A 66 3.49 -16.79 -4.00
N TYR A 67 4.02 -16.10 -2.99
CA TYR A 67 3.81 -16.42 -1.58
C TYR A 67 2.59 -15.72 -1.00
N SER A 68 1.75 -16.46 -0.31
CA SER A 68 0.60 -15.95 0.47
C SER A 68 1.05 -15.27 1.76
N ILE A 69 0.15 -14.51 2.42
CA ILE A 69 0.44 -13.86 3.70
C ILE A 69 0.90 -14.87 4.77
N PRO A 70 0.20 -16.01 5.01
CA PRO A 70 0.67 -16.99 5.99
C PRO A 70 2.05 -17.59 5.64
N GLU A 71 2.35 -17.84 4.36
CA GLU A 71 3.65 -18.31 3.95
C GLU A 71 4.76 -17.28 4.20
N LEU A 72 4.46 -15.98 4.05
CA LEU A 72 5.39 -14.91 4.35
C LEU A 72 5.64 -14.79 5.85
N GLN A 73 4.59 -14.91 6.68
CA GLN A 73 4.72 -14.92 8.14
C GLN A 73 5.57 -16.09 8.65
N ASP A 74 5.54 -17.25 7.97
CA ASP A 74 6.36 -18.40 8.28
C ASP A 74 7.81 -18.24 7.79
N LYS A 75 8.01 -17.81 6.55
CA LYS A 75 9.28 -17.95 5.81
C LYS A 75 10.20 -16.73 5.85
N LEU A 76 9.64 -15.51 6.04
CA LEU A 76 10.46 -14.31 6.04
C LEU A 76 11.24 -14.17 7.35
N PRO A 77 12.44 -13.58 7.31
CA PRO A 77 13.20 -13.23 8.49
C PRO A 77 12.41 -12.34 9.46
N LYS A 78 12.66 -12.53 10.74
CA LYS A 78 11.99 -11.83 11.85
C LYS A 78 13.01 -11.07 12.70
N ALA A 79 12.54 -10.10 13.48
CA ALA A 79 13.37 -9.45 14.48
C ALA A 79 13.81 -10.45 15.58
N PRO A 80 14.89 -10.24 16.28
CA PRO A 80 15.27 -11.07 17.42
C PRO A 80 14.12 -11.18 18.44
N ASN A 81 13.70 -12.41 18.76
CA ASN A 81 12.53 -12.73 19.60
C ASN A 81 11.18 -12.24 19.04
N GLY A 82 11.14 -11.77 17.80
CA GLY A 82 9.89 -11.35 17.12
C GLY A 82 9.09 -12.52 16.56
N GLY A 83 7.82 -12.27 16.30
CA GLY A 83 6.87 -13.22 15.68
C GLY A 83 6.50 -12.83 14.26
N GLU A 84 6.55 -11.54 13.92
CA GLU A 84 6.12 -11.01 12.64
C GLU A 84 7.29 -10.77 11.67
N PRO A 85 7.05 -10.87 10.35
CA PRO A 85 8.10 -10.74 9.35
C PRO A 85 8.66 -9.31 9.26
N LEU A 86 9.95 -9.19 8.98
CA LEU A 86 10.59 -7.92 8.68
C LEU A 86 10.16 -7.41 7.28
N PRO A 87 9.67 -6.17 7.17
CA PRO A 87 9.36 -5.54 5.87
C PRO A 87 10.54 -5.52 4.89
N GLU A 88 11.76 -5.45 5.40
CA GLU A 88 13.00 -5.56 4.63
C GLU A 88 13.09 -6.87 3.85
N GLY A 89 12.67 -7.97 4.49
CA GLY A 89 12.60 -9.28 3.85
C GLY A 89 11.59 -9.32 2.72
N LEU A 90 10.43 -8.70 2.91
CA LEU A 90 9.40 -8.60 1.87
C LEU A 90 9.88 -7.75 0.68
N PHE A 91 10.52 -6.60 0.95
CA PHE A 91 11.08 -5.77 -0.11
C PHE A 91 12.12 -6.54 -0.93
N TYR A 92 13.01 -7.28 -0.26
CA TYR A 92 13.97 -8.14 -0.94
C TYR A 92 13.27 -9.16 -1.84
N LEU A 93 12.23 -9.85 -1.33
CA LEU A 93 11.47 -10.82 -2.11
C LEU A 93 10.84 -10.19 -3.37
N MET A 94 10.17 -9.05 -3.23
CA MET A 94 9.55 -8.34 -4.37
C MET A 94 10.57 -7.94 -5.44
N LEU A 95 11.75 -7.53 -5.00
CA LEU A 95 12.83 -7.10 -5.89
C LEU A 95 13.56 -8.30 -6.53
N MET A 96 13.86 -9.35 -5.74
CA MET A 96 14.74 -10.44 -6.17
C MET A 96 13.99 -11.70 -6.66
N ASN A 97 12.68 -11.78 -6.45
CA ASN A 97 11.90 -12.99 -6.72
C ASN A 97 12.48 -14.26 -6.03
N GLU A 98 13.03 -14.09 -4.84
CA GLU A 98 13.53 -15.17 -3.98
C GLU A 98 13.46 -14.75 -2.51
N LEU A 99 13.25 -15.71 -1.61
CA LEU A 99 13.23 -15.45 -0.17
C LEU A 99 14.63 -15.01 0.31
N PRO A 100 14.72 -13.97 1.15
CA PRO A 100 16.00 -13.55 1.71
C PRO A 100 16.45 -14.48 2.83
N THR A 101 17.75 -14.55 3.06
CA THR A 101 18.33 -14.98 4.32
C THR A 101 18.20 -13.88 5.37
N GLU A 102 18.39 -14.21 6.67
CA GLU A 102 18.46 -13.20 7.74
C GLU A 102 19.55 -12.15 7.46
N GLU A 103 20.71 -12.58 6.98
CA GLU A 103 21.81 -11.68 6.63
C GLU A 103 21.41 -10.69 5.54
N GLN A 104 20.66 -11.13 4.52
CA GLN A 104 20.20 -10.27 3.44
C GLN A 104 19.16 -9.26 3.91
N ALA A 105 18.22 -9.66 4.78
CA ALA A 105 17.24 -8.74 5.38
C ALA A 105 17.96 -7.70 6.27
N ASN A 106 18.86 -8.15 7.16
CA ASN A 106 19.65 -7.28 8.03
C ASN A 106 20.57 -6.34 7.23
N HIS A 107 21.05 -6.77 6.08
CA HIS A 107 21.80 -5.89 5.18
C HIS A 107 20.92 -4.74 4.67
N ILE A 108 19.67 -5.01 4.28
CA ILE A 108 18.72 -3.96 3.86
C ILE A 108 18.46 -3.00 5.03
N THR A 109 18.18 -3.50 6.25
CA THR A 109 18.05 -2.68 7.46
C THR A 109 19.22 -1.73 7.59
N SER A 110 20.45 -2.24 7.53
CA SER A 110 21.67 -1.45 7.64
C SER A 110 21.83 -0.41 6.52
N VAL A 111 21.40 -0.75 5.29
CA VAL A 111 21.42 0.20 4.16
C VAL A 111 20.43 1.32 4.39
N TRP A 112 19.20 1.02 4.79
CA TRP A 112 18.17 2.04 5.05
C TRP A 112 18.54 2.92 6.25
N GLN A 113 19.10 2.38 7.32
CA GLN A 113 19.60 3.18 8.44
C GLN A 113 20.61 4.24 7.98
N ARG A 114 21.60 3.85 7.16
CA ARG A 114 22.61 4.80 6.63
C ARG A 114 22.04 5.84 5.67
N ARG A 115 20.91 5.55 5.00
CA ARG A 115 20.27 6.42 4.03
C ARG A 115 19.10 7.24 4.61
N SER A 116 18.79 7.09 5.90
CA SER A 116 17.62 7.68 6.55
C SER A 116 17.70 9.19 6.82
N HIS A 117 18.84 9.83 6.50
CA HIS A 117 18.98 11.27 6.71
C HIS A 117 17.99 12.07 5.83
N VAL A 118 17.20 12.94 6.47
CA VAL A 118 16.25 13.85 5.79
C VAL A 118 16.81 15.27 5.88
N PRO A 119 16.98 15.97 4.75
CA PRO A 119 17.46 17.35 4.73
C PRO A 119 16.53 18.32 5.47
N ASN A 120 17.11 19.33 6.12
CA ASN A 120 16.35 20.29 6.95
C ASN A 120 15.26 21.05 6.18
N HIS A 121 15.46 21.32 4.89
CA HIS A 121 14.45 22.03 4.08
C HIS A 121 13.15 21.24 3.96
N VAL A 122 13.17 19.92 4.06
CA VAL A 122 11.97 19.08 4.05
C VAL A 122 11.13 19.35 5.29
N PHE A 123 11.76 19.37 6.47
CA PHE A 123 11.08 19.69 7.73
C PHE A 123 10.58 21.13 7.73
N ALA A 124 11.39 22.10 7.28
CA ALA A 124 10.98 23.49 7.15
C ALA A 124 9.76 23.66 6.21
N THR A 125 9.68 22.87 5.13
CA THR A 125 8.53 22.87 4.23
C THR A 125 7.28 22.33 4.92
N ILE A 126 7.39 21.27 5.69
CA ILE A 126 6.29 20.72 6.49
C ILE A 126 5.85 21.73 7.56
N ASP A 127 6.79 22.41 8.21
CA ASP A 127 6.52 23.38 9.27
C ASP A 127 5.80 24.64 8.76
N ALA A 128 5.97 24.98 7.49
CA ALA A 128 5.24 26.07 6.86
C ALA A 128 3.73 25.78 6.67
N LEU A 129 3.31 24.52 6.75
CA LEU A 129 1.90 24.15 6.64
C LEU A 129 1.17 24.37 7.96
N PRO A 130 -0.11 24.85 7.93
CA PRO A 130 -0.95 24.93 9.12
C PRO A 130 -1.08 23.57 9.84
N LEU A 131 -1.17 23.56 11.17
CA LEU A 131 -1.39 22.32 11.95
C LEU A 131 -2.72 21.63 11.63
N SER A 132 -3.72 22.37 11.11
CA SER A 132 -4.98 21.82 10.62
C SER A 132 -4.85 21.03 9.31
N THR A 133 -3.71 21.13 8.63
CA THR A 133 -3.49 20.35 7.39
C THR A 133 -3.57 18.86 7.67
N HIS A 134 -4.26 18.12 6.78
CA HIS A 134 -4.36 16.67 6.90
C HIS A 134 -2.98 16.01 6.83
N PRO A 135 -2.68 14.99 7.66
CA PRO A 135 -1.36 14.34 7.70
C PRO A 135 -0.88 13.82 6.34
N MET A 136 -1.77 13.28 5.50
CA MET A 136 -1.40 12.84 4.15
C MET A 136 -0.94 13.98 3.25
N THR A 137 -1.57 15.16 3.37
CA THR A 137 -1.12 16.35 2.61
C THR A 137 0.27 16.78 3.07
N MET A 138 0.51 16.83 4.40
CA MET A 138 1.85 17.12 4.94
C MET A 138 2.89 16.10 4.45
N PHE A 139 2.52 14.82 4.43
CA PHE A 139 3.39 13.73 4.01
C PHE A 139 3.77 13.85 2.54
N VAL A 140 2.81 14.06 1.65
CA VAL A 140 3.06 14.23 0.21
C VAL A 140 3.91 15.46 -0.05
N VAL A 141 3.65 16.58 0.61
CA VAL A 141 4.47 17.80 0.50
C VAL A 141 5.90 17.54 0.96
N GLY A 142 6.09 16.82 2.07
CA GLY A 142 7.42 16.42 2.55
C GLY A 142 8.17 15.53 1.54
N VAL A 143 7.47 14.56 0.94
CA VAL A 143 8.04 13.70 -0.11
C VAL A 143 8.42 14.53 -1.36
N MET A 144 7.57 15.45 -1.79
CA MET A 144 7.89 16.33 -2.93
C MET A 144 9.09 17.23 -2.64
N ALA A 145 9.25 17.70 -1.40
CA ALA A 145 10.42 18.47 -1.00
C ALA A 145 11.72 17.64 -1.07
N LEU A 146 11.65 16.31 -0.93
CA LEU A 146 12.80 15.41 -1.12
C LEU A 146 13.26 15.31 -2.58
N GLN A 147 12.46 15.71 -3.55
CA GLN A 147 12.77 15.58 -4.99
C GLN A 147 14.12 16.21 -5.37
N THR A 148 14.54 17.25 -4.67
CA THR A 148 15.86 17.88 -4.86
C THR A 148 17.03 16.92 -4.63
N GLU A 149 16.80 15.81 -3.91
CA GLU A 149 17.80 14.77 -3.64
C GLU A 149 17.87 13.69 -4.75
N SER A 150 16.92 13.69 -5.70
CA SER A 150 16.83 12.64 -6.72
C SER A 150 18.12 12.47 -7.51
N ASN A 151 18.70 11.28 -7.45
CA ASN A 151 19.83 10.86 -8.29
C ASN A 151 19.38 10.70 -9.74
N PHE A 152 18.18 10.15 -9.95
CA PHE A 152 17.61 9.98 -11.28
C PHE A 152 17.48 11.33 -12.01
N ALA A 153 16.86 12.32 -11.37
CA ALA A 153 16.67 13.63 -11.96
C ALA A 153 18.01 14.32 -12.29
N LYS A 154 18.98 14.26 -11.36
CA LYS A 154 20.33 14.82 -11.55
C LYS A 154 21.09 14.15 -12.69
N GLN A 155 21.09 12.81 -12.73
CA GLN A 155 21.80 12.07 -13.78
C GLN A 155 21.10 12.19 -15.15
N TYR A 156 19.77 12.23 -15.18
CA TYR A 156 19.00 12.44 -16.41
C TYR A 156 19.32 13.80 -17.03
N ALA A 157 19.33 14.88 -16.23
CA ALA A 157 19.70 16.22 -16.68
C ALA A 157 21.14 16.29 -17.23
N ASN A 158 22.03 15.40 -16.76
CA ASN A 158 23.41 15.29 -17.24
C ASN A 158 23.58 14.29 -18.41
N GLY A 159 22.51 13.85 -19.05
CA GLY A 159 22.56 12.99 -20.23
C GLY A 159 22.76 11.50 -19.93
N MET A 160 22.22 11.00 -18.80
CA MET A 160 22.27 9.59 -18.45
C MET A 160 21.76 8.69 -19.57
N ASN A 161 22.47 7.60 -19.87
CA ASN A 161 22.06 6.64 -20.88
C ASN A 161 20.81 5.86 -20.41
N LYS A 162 19.90 5.57 -21.35
CA LYS A 162 18.66 4.80 -21.05
C LYS A 162 18.95 3.46 -20.35
N LYS A 163 20.02 2.77 -20.70
CA LYS A 163 20.41 1.49 -20.07
C LYS A 163 20.74 1.62 -18.58
N ASP A 164 21.00 2.84 -18.07
CA ASP A 164 21.41 3.11 -16.70
C ASP A 164 20.24 3.70 -15.87
N TYR A 165 19.03 3.90 -16.45
CA TYR A 165 17.85 4.44 -15.74
C TYR A 165 17.48 3.64 -14.51
N TRP A 166 17.56 2.30 -14.57
CA TRP A 166 17.26 1.43 -13.45
C TRP A 166 18.20 1.66 -12.26
N ASP A 167 19.47 1.97 -12.51
CA ASP A 167 20.51 2.16 -11.49
C ASP A 167 20.20 3.36 -10.59
N ALA A 168 19.95 4.51 -11.20
CA ALA A 168 19.58 5.72 -10.50
C ALA A 168 18.19 5.59 -9.83
N THR A 169 17.23 4.90 -10.48
CA THR A 169 15.92 4.61 -9.89
C THR A 169 16.02 3.74 -8.64
N TYR A 170 16.88 2.72 -8.67
CA TYR A 170 17.13 1.86 -7.51
C TYR A 170 17.69 2.67 -6.33
N ASP A 171 18.65 3.55 -6.57
CA ASP A 171 19.22 4.39 -5.51
C ASP A 171 18.17 5.34 -4.91
N ASP A 172 17.38 6.01 -5.75
CA ASP A 172 16.29 6.87 -5.28
C ASP A 172 15.20 6.10 -4.53
N ALA A 173 14.86 4.88 -4.97
CA ALA A 173 13.91 4.02 -4.26
C ALA A 173 14.41 3.65 -2.86
N MET A 174 15.69 3.27 -2.74
CA MET A 174 16.32 2.97 -1.46
C MET A 174 16.39 4.18 -0.53
N ASP A 175 16.71 5.36 -1.08
CA ASP A 175 16.75 6.62 -0.34
C ASP A 175 15.36 7.06 0.14
N LEU A 176 14.34 6.93 -0.73
CA LEU A 176 12.96 7.27 -0.40
C LEU A 176 12.46 6.38 0.74
N ILE A 177 12.49 5.05 0.59
CA ILE A 177 12.02 4.10 1.60
C ILE A 177 12.70 4.35 2.96
N ALA A 178 14.01 4.57 2.96
CA ALA A 178 14.78 4.83 4.17
C ALA A 178 14.34 6.09 4.92
N ARG A 179 13.88 7.13 4.21
CA ARG A 179 13.55 8.46 4.76
C ARG A 179 12.09 8.61 5.18
N LEU A 180 11.18 7.81 4.60
CA LEU A 180 9.74 7.94 4.85
C LEU A 180 9.34 7.80 6.31
N PRO A 181 9.84 6.82 7.11
CA PRO A 181 9.49 6.73 8.53
C PRO A 181 9.83 7.99 9.32
N ARG A 182 10.96 8.62 8.99
CA ARG A 182 11.40 9.84 9.68
C ARG A 182 10.52 11.04 9.34
N ILE A 183 10.09 11.18 8.09
CA ILE A 183 9.14 12.22 7.67
C ILE A 183 7.78 11.99 8.32
N ALA A 184 7.27 10.76 8.29
CA ALA A 184 5.99 10.40 8.88
C ALA A 184 5.98 10.62 10.40
N ALA A 185 7.00 10.15 11.11
CA ALA A 185 7.14 10.37 12.55
C ALA A 185 7.27 11.85 12.90
N TYR A 186 8.00 12.64 12.09
CA TYR A 186 8.08 14.09 12.26
C TYR A 186 6.70 14.74 12.22
N ILE A 187 5.88 14.42 11.21
CA ILE A 187 4.51 14.93 11.05
C ILE A 187 3.65 14.50 12.25
N TYR A 188 3.73 13.23 12.66
CA TYR A 188 3.00 12.71 13.80
C TYR A 188 3.33 13.48 15.09
N ARG A 189 4.61 13.60 15.41
CA ARG A 189 5.09 14.28 16.61
C ARG A 189 4.75 15.77 16.59
N ARG A 190 4.90 16.44 15.45
CA ARG A 190 4.54 17.82 15.25
C ARG A 190 3.04 18.06 15.51
N LYS A 191 2.18 17.22 14.93
CA LYS A 191 0.72 17.43 15.00
C LYS A 191 0.10 17.00 16.32
N TYR A 192 0.59 15.92 16.92
CA TYR A 192 -0.09 15.25 18.02
C TYR A 192 0.73 15.14 19.32
N ARG A 193 1.99 15.53 19.31
CA ARG A 193 2.93 15.36 20.44
C ARG A 193 3.76 16.63 20.68
N ASN A 194 3.13 17.80 20.62
CA ASN A 194 3.70 19.11 20.94
C ASN A 194 5.03 19.41 20.21
N ASN A 195 5.27 18.83 19.04
CA ASN A 195 6.52 18.99 18.28
C ASN A 195 7.77 18.42 19.00
N GLU A 196 7.60 17.46 19.90
CA GLU A 196 8.69 16.79 20.60
C GLU A 196 9.19 15.62 19.77
N HIS A 197 10.30 15.79 19.05
CA HIS A 197 10.82 14.80 18.11
C HIS A 197 11.73 13.77 18.79
N ILE A 198 11.57 12.49 18.41
CA ILE A 198 12.39 11.37 18.86
C ILE A 198 13.36 11.00 17.74
N GLN A 199 14.65 10.87 18.10
CA GLN A 199 15.69 10.50 17.15
C GLN A 199 15.62 9.02 16.80
N PRO A 200 16.02 8.62 15.58
CA PRO A 200 16.06 7.20 15.21
C PRO A 200 17.04 6.42 16.10
N ASN A 201 16.66 5.18 16.40
CA ASN A 201 17.52 4.23 17.12
C ASN A 201 18.15 3.25 16.12
N GLY A 202 19.47 3.32 15.95
CA GLY A 202 20.22 2.49 15.00
C GLY A 202 20.29 0.99 15.34
N LEU A 203 19.68 0.55 16.45
CA LEU A 203 19.60 -0.87 16.82
C LEU A 203 18.29 -1.53 16.39
N LEU A 204 17.32 -0.75 15.91
CA LEU A 204 16.01 -1.23 15.52
C LEU A 204 15.92 -1.45 14.00
N ASP A 205 15.11 -2.41 13.59
CA ASP A 205 14.69 -2.57 12.20
C ASP A 205 13.82 -1.39 11.73
N TRP A 206 13.51 -1.33 10.45
CA TRP A 206 12.83 -0.19 9.83
C TRP A 206 11.45 0.08 10.44
N ALA A 207 10.63 -0.95 10.66
CA ALA A 207 9.30 -0.81 11.25
C ALA A 207 9.36 -0.52 12.75
N GLY A 208 10.23 -1.20 13.49
CA GLY A 208 10.45 -0.95 14.91
C GLY A 208 10.99 0.45 15.18
N ASN A 209 11.87 0.95 14.32
CA ASN A 209 12.38 2.31 14.40
C ASN A 209 11.31 3.37 14.09
N PHE A 210 10.40 3.06 13.16
CA PHE A 210 9.25 3.93 12.89
C PHE A 210 8.34 4.06 14.12
N ALA A 211 8.00 2.93 14.76
CA ALA A 211 7.25 2.91 16.03
C ALA A 211 7.94 3.76 17.11
N HIS A 212 9.24 3.54 17.31
CA HIS A 212 10.06 4.28 18.26
C HIS A 212 10.02 5.80 18.02
N MET A 213 10.26 6.23 16.79
CA MET A 213 10.25 7.66 16.44
C MET A 213 8.86 8.32 16.64
N MET A 214 7.78 7.56 16.55
CA MET A 214 6.43 8.04 16.90
C MET A 214 6.19 8.10 18.42
N GLY A 215 7.01 7.43 19.23
CA GLY A 215 6.92 7.38 20.68
C GLY A 215 6.27 6.13 21.24
N TYR A 216 6.27 5.04 20.49
CA TYR A 216 5.74 3.74 20.88
C TYR A 216 6.88 2.73 20.99
N ASP A 217 7.35 2.47 22.22
CA ASP A 217 8.47 1.57 22.50
C ASP A 217 8.05 0.17 22.97
N ASP A 218 6.74 -0.07 23.12
CA ASP A 218 6.23 -1.40 23.43
C ASP A 218 6.61 -2.41 22.36
N GLU A 219 7.15 -3.58 22.76
CA GLU A 219 7.62 -4.59 21.81
C GLU A 219 6.49 -5.19 20.99
N SER A 220 5.28 -5.35 21.57
CA SER A 220 4.14 -5.87 20.82
C SER A 220 3.59 -4.84 19.84
N PHE A 221 3.70 -3.54 20.12
CA PHE A 221 3.40 -2.51 19.12
C PHE A 221 4.41 -2.51 17.96
N LYS A 222 5.69 -2.74 18.23
CA LYS A 222 6.70 -2.90 17.15
C LYS A 222 6.39 -4.13 16.29
N GLU A 223 5.94 -5.22 16.89
CA GLU A 223 5.44 -6.40 16.15
C GLU A 223 4.22 -6.05 15.28
N LEU A 224 3.25 -5.31 15.84
CA LEU A 224 2.11 -4.82 15.05
C LEU A 224 2.59 -3.97 13.87
N MET A 225 3.57 -3.11 14.06
CA MET A 225 4.11 -2.28 12.97
C MET A 225 4.82 -3.12 11.90
N ARG A 226 5.55 -4.18 12.29
CA ARG A 226 6.15 -5.14 11.33
C ARG A 226 5.08 -5.82 10.50
N LEU A 227 4.04 -6.35 11.14
CA LEU A 227 2.88 -6.94 10.44
C LEU A 227 2.22 -5.92 9.52
N TYR A 228 1.87 -4.74 10.05
CA TYR A 228 1.18 -3.69 9.29
C TYR A 228 1.98 -3.27 8.05
N MET A 229 3.28 -3.01 8.21
CA MET A 229 4.17 -2.60 7.11
C MET A 229 4.34 -3.71 6.07
N THR A 230 4.26 -4.96 6.47
CA THR A 230 4.34 -6.12 5.56
C THR A 230 3.06 -6.29 4.75
N ILE A 231 1.89 -6.33 5.39
CA ILE A 231 0.63 -6.67 4.70
C ILE A 231 0.05 -5.55 3.84
N HIS A 232 0.45 -4.28 4.08
CA HIS A 232 0.03 -3.13 3.27
C HIS A 232 1.01 -2.76 2.15
N ALA A 233 2.14 -3.46 2.05
CA ALA A 233 3.25 -3.10 1.17
C ALA A 233 2.85 -3.04 -0.30
N ASP A 234 2.07 -4.00 -0.79
CA ASP A 234 1.63 -4.06 -2.18
C ASP A 234 0.27 -4.76 -2.31
N HIS A 235 -0.44 -4.50 -3.38
CA HIS A 235 -1.72 -5.15 -3.68
C HIS A 235 -1.99 -5.15 -5.17
N GLU A 236 -1.10 -5.77 -5.97
CA GLU A 236 -1.02 -5.76 -7.44
C GLU A 236 -0.88 -4.36 -8.06
N GLY A 237 -0.80 -4.28 -9.40
CA GLY A 237 -0.57 -3.03 -10.11
C GLY A 237 -1.83 -2.18 -10.39
N GLY A 238 -3.04 -2.75 -10.29
CA GLY A 238 -4.27 -2.09 -10.73
C GLY A 238 -4.94 -1.17 -9.71
N ASN A 239 -4.50 -1.16 -8.44
CA ASN A 239 -5.03 -0.23 -7.45
C ASN A 239 -4.53 1.21 -7.69
N VAL A 240 -5.30 2.21 -7.22
CA VAL A 240 -5.05 3.62 -7.57
C VAL A 240 -3.64 4.08 -7.23
N SER A 241 -3.10 3.76 -6.05
CA SER A 241 -1.76 4.22 -5.67
C SER A 241 -0.66 3.56 -6.50
N ALA A 242 -0.76 2.25 -6.77
CA ALA A 242 0.22 1.54 -7.57
C ALA A 242 0.16 1.97 -9.04
N HIS A 243 -1.05 2.00 -9.65
CA HIS A 243 -1.21 2.40 -11.04
C HIS A 243 -0.78 3.85 -11.28
N THR A 244 -1.12 4.79 -10.39
CA THR A 244 -0.69 6.19 -10.52
C THR A 244 0.83 6.32 -10.41
N THR A 245 1.48 5.58 -9.50
CA THR A 245 2.95 5.57 -9.41
C THR A 245 3.58 5.05 -10.69
N HIS A 246 3.06 3.94 -11.24
CA HIS A 246 3.51 3.36 -12.51
C HIS A 246 3.29 4.34 -13.68
N LEU A 247 2.08 4.90 -13.81
CA LEU A 247 1.71 5.83 -14.88
C LEU A 247 2.64 7.04 -14.91
N VAL A 248 2.81 7.72 -13.78
CA VAL A 248 3.70 8.89 -13.66
C VAL A 248 5.16 8.47 -13.88
N GLY A 249 5.56 7.35 -13.32
CA GLY A 249 6.87 6.73 -13.56
C GLY A 249 7.12 6.46 -15.04
N SER A 250 6.13 5.97 -15.80
CA SER A 250 6.28 5.66 -17.23
C SER A 250 6.69 6.87 -18.07
N ALA A 251 6.35 8.09 -17.61
CA ALA A 251 6.76 9.35 -18.22
C ALA A 251 8.21 9.77 -17.87
N LEU A 252 8.98 8.92 -17.20
CA LEU A 252 10.33 9.18 -16.68
C LEU A 252 10.39 10.24 -15.56
N SER A 253 9.28 10.50 -14.86
CA SER A 253 9.33 11.20 -13.59
C SER A 253 10.19 10.41 -12.60
N ASP A 254 10.95 11.10 -11.76
CA ASP A 254 11.79 10.45 -10.76
C ASP A 254 10.94 9.72 -9.70
N PRO A 255 11.56 8.83 -8.90
CA PRO A 255 10.84 8.05 -7.90
C PRO A 255 10.09 8.87 -6.84
N PHE A 256 10.61 10.06 -6.46
CA PHE A 256 9.94 10.92 -5.47
C PHE A 256 8.63 11.49 -6.02
N LEU A 257 8.64 12.04 -7.24
CA LEU A 257 7.44 12.56 -7.89
C LEU A 257 6.44 11.45 -8.22
N SER A 258 6.92 10.31 -8.70
CA SER A 258 6.08 9.15 -9.03
C SER A 258 5.36 8.61 -7.79
N TYR A 259 6.09 8.45 -6.67
CA TYR A 259 5.53 8.04 -5.41
C TYR A 259 4.55 9.07 -4.84
N ALA A 260 4.91 10.35 -4.82
CA ALA A 260 4.04 11.43 -4.36
C ALA A 260 2.69 11.44 -5.11
N ALA A 261 2.72 11.23 -6.44
CA ALA A 261 1.51 11.12 -7.25
C ALA A 261 0.65 9.94 -6.83
N GLY A 262 1.24 8.76 -6.61
CA GLY A 262 0.54 7.58 -6.08
C GLY A 262 -0.08 7.82 -4.71
N MET A 263 0.62 8.55 -3.84
CA MET A 263 0.12 8.87 -2.49
C MET A 263 -1.03 9.87 -2.49
N ASN A 264 -1.12 10.77 -3.46
CA ASN A 264 -2.32 11.58 -3.67
C ASN A 264 -3.54 10.69 -3.99
N GLY A 265 -3.36 9.63 -4.77
CA GLY A 265 -4.40 8.63 -5.02
C GLY A 265 -4.77 7.84 -3.77
N LEU A 266 -3.76 7.48 -2.94
CA LEU A 266 -3.97 6.77 -1.67
C LEU A 266 -4.79 7.60 -0.68
N ALA A 267 -4.66 8.90 -0.69
CA ALA A 267 -5.41 9.84 0.16
C ALA A 267 -6.91 9.93 -0.19
N GLY A 268 -7.38 9.22 -1.20
CA GLY A 268 -8.79 9.21 -1.58
C GLY A 268 -9.67 8.36 -0.64
N PRO A 269 -10.93 8.77 -0.37
CA PRO A 269 -11.85 8.06 0.53
C PRO A 269 -12.26 6.66 0.03
N LEU A 270 -12.14 6.40 -1.27
CA LEU A 270 -12.41 5.08 -1.85
C LEU A 270 -11.13 4.22 -1.95
N HIS A 271 -10.03 4.63 -1.30
CA HIS A 271 -8.77 3.91 -1.27
C HIS A 271 -8.21 3.88 0.17
N GLY A 272 -7.15 4.61 0.49
CA GLY A 272 -6.45 4.47 1.78
C GLY A 272 -7.14 5.10 3.00
N LEU A 273 -8.11 6.00 2.81
CA LEU A 273 -8.89 6.57 3.92
C LEU A 273 -9.95 5.60 4.50
N ALA A 274 -10.16 4.42 3.89
CA ALA A 274 -11.20 3.49 4.34
C ALA A 274 -11.02 3.02 5.79
N ASN A 275 -9.78 2.82 6.25
CA ASN A 275 -9.47 2.45 7.64
C ASN A 275 -10.00 3.46 8.67
N GLN A 276 -9.80 4.74 8.43
CA GLN A 276 -10.31 5.82 9.27
C GLN A 276 -11.84 5.81 9.35
N GLU A 277 -12.53 5.51 8.27
CA GLU A 277 -14.00 5.46 8.23
C GLU A 277 -14.54 4.24 8.99
N VAL A 278 -13.82 3.11 8.99
CA VAL A 278 -14.20 1.93 9.80
C VAL A 278 -14.20 2.27 11.28
N ILE A 279 -13.12 2.82 11.80
CA ILE A 279 -13.00 3.08 13.24
C ILE A 279 -14.00 4.14 13.70
N LYS A 280 -14.27 5.16 12.89
CA LYS A 280 -15.32 6.14 13.17
C LYS A 280 -16.69 5.49 13.26
N TRP A 281 -17.04 4.64 12.30
CA TRP A 281 -18.32 3.94 12.26
C TRP A 281 -18.50 3.04 13.49
N ILE A 282 -17.42 2.37 13.95
CA ILE A 282 -17.46 1.54 15.17
C ILE A 282 -17.69 2.42 16.41
N PHE A 283 -17.02 3.56 16.56
CA PHE A 283 -17.21 4.45 17.68
C PHE A 283 -18.60 5.10 17.67
N GLU A 284 -19.11 5.51 16.52
CA GLU A 284 -20.49 6.01 16.37
C GLU A 284 -21.50 4.94 16.79
N MET A 285 -21.29 3.68 16.43
CA MET A 285 -22.12 2.55 16.86
C MET A 285 -22.09 2.39 18.39
N GLN A 286 -20.92 2.39 19.01
CA GLN A 286 -20.75 2.24 20.45
C GLN A 286 -21.41 3.39 21.22
N GLU A 287 -21.26 4.63 20.74
CA GLU A 287 -21.90 5.81 21.31
C GLU A 287 -23.43 5.72 21.22
N GLN A 288 -23.97 5.39 20.04
CA GLN A 288 -25.42 5.28 19.83
C GLN A 288 -26.03 4.14 20.66
N LEU A 289 -25.32 3.04 20.86
CA LEU A 289 -25.77 1.91 21.66
C LEU A 289 -25.51 2.08 23.16
N GLY A 290 -24.73 3.10 23.57
CA GLY A 290 -24.37 3.36 24.97
C GLY A 290 -23.52 2.25 25.60
N THR A 291 -22.73 1.50 24.80
CA THR A 291 -21.90 0.40 25.28
C THR A 291 -20.62 0.25 24.45
N ASP A 292 -19.51 -0.10 25.11
CA ASP A 292 -18.22 -0.40 24.49
C ASP A 292 -18.11 -1.89 24.04
N SER A 293 -19.12 -2.70 24.38
CA SER A 293 -19.14 -4.14 24.10
C SER A 293 -20.54 -4.56 23.58
N PRO A 294 -20.94 -4.09 22.37
CA PRO A 294 -22.25 -4.39 21.82
C PRO A 294 -22.41 -5.88 21.51
N THR A 295 -23.63 -6.41 21.75
CA THR A 295 -23.96 -7.78 21.39
C THR A 295 -24.09 -7.94 19.86
N LYS A 296 -24.05 -9.18 19.37
CA LYS A 296 -24.24 -9.46 17.93
C LYS A 296 -25.61 -9.00 17.41
N GLU A 297 -26.64 -9.09 18.24
CA GLU A 297 -28.01 -8.63 17.92
C GLU A 297 -28.04 -7.09 17.78
N GLN A 298 -27.38 -6.36 18.69
CA GLN A 298 -27.27 -4.90 18.61
C GLN A 298 -26.47 -4.47 17.37
N ILE A 299 -25.36 -5.17 17.07
CA ILE A 299 -24.57 -4.94 15.87
C ILE A 299 -25.42 -5.19 14.61
N ALA A 300 -26.16 -6.31 14.58
CA ALA A 300 -27.02 -6.65 13.44
C ALA A 300 -28.07 -5.56 13.16
N GLN A 301 -28.72 -5.04 14.22
CA GLN A 301 -29.66 -3.94 14.08
C GLN A 301 -29.00 -2.67 13.54
N TYR A 302 -27.84 -2.29 14.10
CA TYR A 302 -27.11 -1.10 13.64
C TYR A 302 -26.64 -1.21 12.18
N VAL A 303 -26.23 -2.40 11.74
CA VAL A 303 -25.91 -2.70 10.33
C VAL A 303 -27.13 -2.51 9.45
N GLN A 304 -28.30 -3.02 9.85
CA GLN A 304 -29.55 -2.84 9.09
C GLN A 304 -29.92 -1.35 8.98
N ASP A 305 -29.80 -0.60 10.06
CA ASP A 305 -30.07 0.83 10.09
C ASP A 305 -29.11 1.61 9.17
N THR A 306 -27.83 1.25 9.17
CA THR A 306 -26.81 1.78 8.24
C THR A 306 -27.21 1.56 6.78
N LEU A 307 -27.63 0.33 6.44
CA LEU A 307 -28.03 -0.05 5.09
C LEU A 307 -29.34 0.61 4.68
N ASN A 308 -30.34 0.70 5.57
CA ASN A 308 -31.62 1.37 5.34
C ASN A 308 -31.44 2.87 5.10
N ALA A 309 -30.43 3.48 5.73
CA ALA A 309 -30.05 4.88 5.50
C ALA A 309 -29.31 5.09 4.14
N GLY A 310 -29.17 4.04 3.32
CA GLY A 310 -28.47 4.10 2.03
C GLY A 310 -26.94 4.18 2.14
N LYS A 311 -26.40 3.91 3.34
CA LYS A 311 -24.97 3.91 3.60
C LYS A 311 -24.40 2.49 3.42
N VAL A 312 -23.09 2.41 3.19
CA VAL A 312 -22.34 1.13 3.17
C VAL A 312 -21.77 0.83 4.57
N VAL A 313 -21.54 -0.45 4.85
CA VAL A 313 -20.76 -0.86 6.03
C VAL A 313 -19.28 -0.72 5.69
N PRO A 314 -18.54 0.20 6.35
CA PRO A 314 -17.13 0.43 6.03
C PRO A 314 -16.27 -0.82 6.30
N GLY A 315 -15.22 -1.03 5.51
CA GLY A 315 -14.32 -2.18 5.65
C GLY A 315 -14.86 -3.49 5.07
N TYR A 316 -16.08 -3.50 4.49
CA TYR A 316 -16.70 -4.66 3.87
C TYR A 316 -16.88 -4.48 2.37
N GLY A 317 -16.50 -5.51 1.64
CA GLY A 317 -16.50 -5.50 0.18
C GLY A 317 -15.12 -5.21 -0.42
N HIS A 318 -14.91 -5.68 -1.65
CA HIS A 318 -13.69 -5.46 -2.42
C HIS A 318 -13.98 -5.58 -3.92
N ALA A 319 -13.25 -4.82 -4.74
CA ALA A 319 -13.42 -4.86 -6.19
C ALA A 319 -13.07 -6.23 -6.79
N VAL A 320 -12.01 -6.89 -6.31
CA VAL A 320 -11.47 -8.14 -6.82
C VAL A 320 -11.80 -9.34 -5.93
N LEU A 321 -11.55 -9.26 -4.61
CA LEU A 321 -11.70 -10.39 -3.69
C LEU A 321 -13.14 -10.91 -3.62
N ARG A 322 -13.27 -12.23 -3.38
CA ARG A 322 -14.56 -12.94 -3.22
C ARG A 322 -14.65 -13.73 -1.90
N LYS A 323 -13.61 -13.66 -1.08
CA LYS A 323 -13.50 -14.21 0.28
C LYS A 323 -12.91 -13.18 1.22
N THR A 324 -12.85 -13.50 2.51
CA THR A 324 -12.15 -12.71 3.53
C THR A 324 -10.72 -12.42 3.08
N ASP A 325 -10.33 -11.16 3.18
CA ASP A 325 -8.99 -10.72 2.85
C ASP A 325 -7.96 -11.39 3.79
N PRO A 326 -6.93 -12.08 3.30
CA PRO A 326 -5.95 -12.74 4.16
C PRO A 326 -5.18 -11.75 5.04
N ARG A 327 -5.13 -10.47 4.67
CA ARG A 327 -4.56 -9.41 5.50
C ARG A 327 -5.42 -9.14 6.74
N PHE A 328 -6.75 -9.15 6.60
CA PHE A 328 -7.67 -9.11 7.74
C PHE A 328 -7.46 -10.32 8.65
N SER A 329 -7.33 -11.51 8.09
CA SER A 329 -7.11 -12.75 8.86
C SER A 329 -5.80 -12.69 9.65
N ALA A 330 -4.71 -12.19 9.07
CA ALA A 330 -3.44 -12.01 9.76
C ALA A 330 -3.55 -11.03 10.94
N GLN A 331 -4.27 -9.92 10.76
CA GLN A 331 -4.56 -8.96 11.83
C GLN A 331 -5.43 -9.58 12.94
N MET A 332 -6.42 -10.37 12.57
CA MET A 332 -7.27 -11.07 13.53
C MET A 332 -6.47 -12.06 14.38
N GLU A 333 -5.58 -12.84 13.79
CA GLU A 333 -4.71 -13.77 14.53
C GLU A 333 -3.72 -13.01 15.43
N PHE A 334 -3.19 -11.88 14.98
CA PHE A 334 -2.39 -11.00 15.83
C PHE A 334 -3.19 -10.52 17.05
N GLY A 335 -4.42 -10.03 16.83
CA GLY A 335 -5.31 -9.57 17.90
C GLY A 335 -5.62 -10.68 18.91
N LYS A 336 -5.94 -11.90 18.45
CA LYS A 336 -6.18 -13.06 19.33
C LYS A 336 -4.96 -13.40 20.20
N LYS A 337 -3.77 -13.26 19.65
CA LYS A 337 -2.51 -13.57 20.34
C LYS A 337 -2.13 -12.53 21.38
N HIS A 338 -2.24 -11.25 21.05
CA HIS A 338 -1.68 -10.15 21.83
C HIS A 338 -2.70 -9.36 22.66
N MET A 339 -3.99 -9.41 22.31
CA MET A 339 -5.04 -8.62 22.96
C MET A 339 -6.39 -9.36 23.03
N PRO A 340 -6.43 -10.62 23.56
CA PRO A 340 -7.63 -11.45 23.54
C PRO A 340 -8.80 -10.87 24.33
N ASP A 341 -8.54 -10.03 25.33
CA ASP A 341 -9.54 -9.44 26.24
C ASP A 341 -9.90 -7.99 25.87
N ASP A 342 -9.34 -7.46 24.76
CA ASP A 342 -9.64 -6.09 24.33
C ASP A 342 -11.07 -5.97 23.79
N LYS A 343 -11.87 -5.07 24.35
CA LYS A 343 -13.28 -4.91 24.02
C LYS A 343 -13.53 -4.43 22.60
N LEU A 344 -12.68 -3.52 22.09
CA LEU A 344 -12.81 -3.00 20.73
C LEU A 344 -12.43 -4.06 19.70
N VAL A 345 -11.36 -4.80 19.95
CA VAL A 345 -10.95 -5.94 19.11
C VAL A 345 -12.02 -7.03 19.10
N ASN A 346 -12.58 -7.37 20.25
CA ASN A 346 -13.70 -8.31 20.36
C ASN A 346 -14.96 -7.81 19.61
N THR A 347 -15.21 -6.48 19.64
CA THR A 347 -16.29 -5.88 18.86
C THR A 347 -16.07 -6.06 17.36
N VAL A 348 -14.85 -5.88 16.85
CA VAL A 348 -14.52 -6.15 15.44
C VAL A 348 -14.78 -7.60 15.06
N TRP A 349 -14.46 -8.56 15.94
CA TRP A 349 -14.76 -9.98 15.69
C TRP A 349 -16.26 -10.27 15.66
N ASN A 350 -17.05 -9.66 16.57
CA ASN A 350 -18.50 -9.76 16.53
C ASN A 350 -19.08 -9.15 15.23
N ILE A 351 -18.53 -8.03 14.76
CA ILE A 351 -18.89 -7.42 13.47
C ILE A 351 -18.57 -8.38 12.32
N TYR A 352 -17.40 -9.03 12.34
CA TYR A 352 -16.99 -10.02 11.34
C TYR A 352 -17.95 -11.22 11.25
N GLU A 353 -18.46 -11.69 12.38
CA GLU A 353 -19.42 -12.79 12.39
C GLU A 353 -20.85 -12.37 11.99
N THR A 354 -21.19 -11.09 12.15
CA THR A 354 -22.54 -10.55 11.97
C THR A 354 -22.77 -9.97 10.57
N VAL A 355 -21.83 -9.20 10.03
CA VAL A 355 -22.00 -8.44 8.78
C VAL A 355 -22.11 -9.31 7.54
N PRO A 356 -21.23 -10.31 7.29
CA PRO A 356 -21.29 -11.10 6.05
C PRO A 356 -22.62 -11.78 5.80
N PRO A 357 -23.29 -12.47 6.75
CA PRO A 357 -24.60 -13.06 6.56
C PRO A 357 -25.67 -12.02 6.16
N ILE A 358 -25.65 -10.83 6.77
CA ILE A 358 -26.58 -9.75 6.45
C ILE A 358 -26.37 -9.27 5.01
N LEU A 359 -25.12 -8.99 4.63
CA LEU A 359 -24.80 -8.54 3.27
C LEU A 359 -25.13 -9.60 2.21
N GLN A 360 -24.94 -10.90 2.52
CA GLN A 360 -25.30 -12.01 1.65
C GLN A 360 -26.81 -12.08 1.41
N SER A 361 -27.63 -11.84 2.44
CA SER A 361 -29.08 -11.87 2.34
C SER A 361 -29.67 -10.85 1.38
N LEU A 362 -28.92 -9.76 1.09
CA LEU A 362 -29.33 -8.72 0.13
C LEU A 362 -29.27 -9.19 -1.33
N GLY A 363 -28.62 -10.29 -1.65
CA GLY A 363 -28.56 -10.92 -2.99
C GLY A 363 -27.85 -10.12 -4.08
N LYS A 364 -27.42 -8.89 -3.79
CA LYS A 364 -26.81 -7.96 -4.76
C LYS A 364 -25.30 -7.76 -4.58
N ILE A 365 -24.74 -8.18 -3.43
CA ILE A 365 -23.36 -7.90 -3.03
C ILE A 365 -22.46 -9.06 -3.43
N LYS A 366 -21.52 -8.81 -4.35
CA LYS A 366 -20.59 -9.84 -4.87
C LYS A 366 -19.53 -10.26 -3.83
N ASN A 367 -19.13 -9.36 -2.95
CA ASN A 367 -18.19 -9.64 -1.87
C ASN A 367 -18.71 -9.06 -0.54
N PRO A 368 -19.27 -9.89 0.35
CA PRO A 368 -19.75 -9.46 1.67
C PRO A 368 -18.66 -9.50 2.75
N TRP A 369 -17.45 -9.92 2.41
CA TRP A 369 -16.37 -10.18 3.36
C TRP A 369 -15.56 -8.94 3.71
N PRO A 370 -14.90 -8.89 4.88
CA PRO A 370 -14.05 -7.78 5.26
C PRO A 370 -12.78 -7.71 4.41
N ASN A 371 -12.31 -6.50 4.21
CA ASN A 371 -10.98 -6.18 3.69
C ASN A 371 -10.01 -5.83 4.83
N VAL A 372 -8.78 -5.46 4.50
CA VAL A 372 -7.71 -5.15 5.47
C VAL A 372 -8.08 -4.02 6.44
N ASP A 373 -8.90 -3.06 6.01
CA ASP A 373 -9.24 -1.86 6.79
C ASP A 373 -10.20 -2.17 7.95
N ALA A 374 -10.93 -3.28 7.87
CA ALA A 374 -11.93 -3.65 8.88
C ALA A 374 -11.34 -3.95 10.27
N HIS A 375 -10.05 -4.24 10.39
CA HIS A 375 -9.42 -4.62 11.66
C HIS A 375 -8.31 -3.68 12.12
N SER A 376 -7.54 -3.11 11.21
CA SER A 376 -6.28 -2.42 11.51
C SER A 376 -6.44 -1.26 12.48
N GLY A 377 -7.54 -0.50 12.42
CA GLY A 377 -7.80 0.62 13.32
C GLY A 377 -7.97 0.19 14.79
N ALA A 378 -8.67 -0.92 15.04
CA ALA A 378 -8.88 -1.41 16.40
C ALA A 378 -7.56 -1.88 17.06
N LEU A 379 -6.67 -2.51 16.30
CA LEU A 379 -5.34 -2.90 16.80
C LEU A 379 -4.50 -1.69 17.21
N LEU A 380 -4.52 -0.63 16.40
CA LEU A 380 -3.80 0.60 16.70
C LEU A 380 -4.34 1.32 17.94
N VAL A 381 -5.68 1.39 18.08
CA VAL A 381 -6.36 2.00 19.25
C VAL A 381 -6.01 1.27 20.54
N HIS A 382 -5.87 -0.06 20.54
CA HIS A 382 -5.44 -0.84 21.71
C HIS A 382 -4.14 -0.29 22.33
N TYR A 383 -3.19 0.11 21.53
CA TYR A 383 -1.91 0.70 21.99
C TYR A 383 -1.99 2.21 22.24
N GLY A 384 -3.18 2.79 22.22
CA GLY A 384 -3.36 4.23 22.42
C GLY A 384 -3.04 5.09 21.20
N PHE A 385 -2.91 4.49 20.02
CA PHE A 385 -2.73 5.22 18.76
C PHE A 385 -4.11 5.60 18.20
N VAL A 386 -4.66 6.68 18.71
CA VAL A 386 -6.05 7.13 18.47
C VAL A 386 -6.18 8.20 17.39
N GLU A 387 -5.09 8.66 16.84
CA GLU A 387 -5.05 9.67 15.77
C GLU A 387 -5.35 9.07 14.41
N TYR A 388 -6.59 8.63 14.20
CA TYR A 388 -7.00 7.87 13.00
C TYR A 388 -6.82 8.63 11.68
N GLU A 389 -6.76 9.98 11.68
CA GLU A 389 -6.38 10.74 10.49
C GLU A 389 -4.96 10.41 9.99
N PHE A 390 -4.12 9.86 10.88
CA PHE A 390 -2.75 9.49 10.55
C PHE A 390 -2.62 8.07 9.95
N TYR A 391 -3.62 7.22 10.06
CA TYR A 391 -3.53 5.81 9.64
C TYR A 391 -3.20 5.66 8.16
N THR A 392 -3.69 6.56 7.31
CA THR A 392 -3.35 6.55 5.87
C THR A 392 -1.87 6.88 5.63
N VAL A 393 -1.21 7.61 6.53
CA VAL A 393 0.26 7.84 6.44
C VAL A 393 1.03 6.55 6.76
N LEU A 394 0.57 5.75 7.75
CA LEU A 394 1.15 4.43 7.99
C LEU A 394 1.05 3.56 6.72
N PHE A 395 -0.13 3.55 6.10
CA PHE A 395 -0.35 2.83 4.85
C PHE A 395 0.57 3.35 3.73
N ALA A 396 0.73 4.66 3.60
CA ALA A 396 1.63 5.26 2.61
C ALA A 396 3.08 4.78 2.80
N VAL A 397 3.60 4.82 4.03
CA VAL A 397 4.96 4.35 4.34
C VAL A 397 5.12 2.89 3.93
N SER A 398 4.17 2.02 4.27
CA SER A 398 4.18 0.62 3.86
C SER A 398 4.15 0.45 2.33
N ARG A 399 3.24 1.15 1.64
CA ARG A 399 3.04 1.05 0.18
C ARG A 399 4.28 1.42 -0.62
N ALA A 400 5.18 2.22 -0.07
CA ALA A 400 6.45 2.56 -0.70
C ALA A 400 7.26 1.31 -1.08
N LEU A 401 7.22 0.24 -0.28
CA LEU A 401 7.95 -1.00 -0.54
C LEU A 401 7.55 -1.61 -1.89
N GLY A 402 6.24 -1.78 -2.12
CA GLY A 402 5.71 -2.38 -3.33
C GLY A 402 5.89 -1.49 -4.56
N VAL A 403 5.46 -0.23 -4.48
CA VAL A 403 5.49 0.65 -5.65
C VAL A 403 6.91 1.04 -6.06
N MET A 404 7.86 1.10 -5.12
CA MET A 404 9.27 1.34 -5.46
C MET A 404 9.95 0.10 -6.03
N ALA A 405 9.66 -1.09 -5.51
CA ALA A 405 10.12 -2.34 -6.14
C ALA A 405 9.58 -2.48 -7.57
N SER A 406 8.29 -2.20 -7.78
CA SER A 406 7.67 -2.20 -9.11
C SER A 406 8.33 -1.18 -10.05
N LEU A 407 8.54 0.06 -9.60
CA LEU A 407 9.20 1.08 -10.42
C LEU A 407 10.65 0.72 -10.79
N CYS A 408 11.39 0.05 -9.90
CA CYS A 408 12.71 -0.49 -10.22
C CYS A 408 12.63 -1.52 -11.36
N TRP A 409 11.65 -2.42 -11.32
CA TRP A 409 11.40 -3.38 -12.38
C TRP A 409 11.03 -2.69 -13.69
N ASP A 410 10.09 -1.74 -13.68
CA ASP A 410 9.68 -0.98 -14.87
C ASP A 410 10.87 -0.34 -15.58
N ARG A 411 11.77 0.27 -14.82
CA ARG A 411 12.99 0.89 -15.35
C ARG A 411 13.98 -0.12 -15.90
N ALA A 412 14.17 -1.24 -15.19
CA ALA A 412 15.09 -2.28 -15.58
C ALA A 412 14.61 -3.06 -16.81
N LEU A 413 13.31 -3.27 -16.95
CA LEU A 413 12.69 -3.89 -18.12
C LEU A 413 12.56 -2.91 -19.30
N GLY A 414 12.71 -1.61 -19.06
CA GLY A 414 12.61 -0.56 -20.08
C GLY A 414 11.18 -0.31 -20.54
N SER A 415 10.20 -0.45 -19.61
CA SER A 415 8.78 -0.21 -19.85
C SER A 415 8.53 1.13 -20.55
N PRO A 416 7.69 1.17 -21.61
CA PRO A 416 7.41 2.38 -22.36
C PRO A 416 6.46 3.32 -21.59
N LEU A 417 6.29 4.54 -22.11
CA LEU A 417 5.26 5.46 -21.65
C LEU A 417 3.86 4.81 -21.80
N GLU A 418 3.13 4.75 -20.70
CA GLU A 418 1.73 4.34 -20.71
C GLU A 418 0.85 5.44 -21.31
N ARG A 419 0.12 5.12 -22.38
CA ARG A 419 -0.75 6.10 -23.04
C ARG A 419 -1.94 5.40 -23.68
N PRO A 420 -3.01 5.10 -22.92
CA PRO A 420 -4.25 4.57 -23.50
C PRO A 420 -4.93 5.60 -24.40
N LYS A 421 -5.69 5.11 -25.40
CA LYS A 421 -6.53 5.92 -26.26
C LYS A 421 -7.81 6.31 -25.52
N SER A 422 -8.33 7.50 -25.79
CA SER A 422 -9.64 7.94 -25.25
C SER A 422 -10.58 8.36 -26.40
N VAL A 423 -11.88 8.25 -26.14
CA VAL A 423 -12.95 8.65 -27.04
C VAL A 423 -13.95 9.52 -26.29
N THR A 424 -14.80 10.27 -27.02
CA THR A 424 -15.90 11.04 -26.44
C THR A 424 -17.20 10.24 -26.50
N THR A 425 -18.17 10.58 -25.65
CA THR A 425 -19.52 9.98 -25.73
C THR A 425 -20.18 10.24 -27.09
N GLU A 426 -19.93 11.39 -27.69
CA GLU A 426 -20.43 11.71 -29.03
C GLU A 426 -19.84 10.79 -30.11
N SER A 427 -18.51 10.56 -30.06
CA SER A 427 -17.88 9.58 -30.97
C SER A 427 -18.45 8.17 -30.79
N VAL A 428 -18.74 7.76 -29.55
CA VAL A 428 -19.39 6.47 -29.31
C VAL A 428 -20.79 6.40 -29.93
N LYS A 429 -21.62 7.46 -29.83
CA LYS A 429 -22.94 7.52 -30.48
C LYS A 429 -22.82 7.40 -32.01
N LEU A 430 -21.92 8.18 -32.61
CA LEU A 430 -21.68 8.14 -34.05
C LEU A 430 -21.23 6.74 -34.52
N TRP A 431 -20.39 6.08 -33.74
CA TRP A 431 -19.96 4.71 -34.02
C TRP A 431 -21.13 3.72 -33.94
N LEU A 432 -22.00 3.82 -32.93
CA LEU A 432 -23.20 2.98 -32.78
C LEU A 432 -24.19 3.19 -33.93
N GLU A 433 -24.21 4.37 -34.52
CA GLU A 433 -25.02 4.73 -35.71
C GLU A 433 -24.33 4.33 -37.03
N GLY A 434 -23.15 3.76 -37.00
CA GLY A 434 -22.36 3.42 -38.20
C GLY A 434 -21.76 4.61 -38.94
N LYS A 435 -21.62 5.76 -38.26
CA LYS A 435 -21.14 7.03 -38.85
C LYS A 435 -19.68 7.33 -38.49
N ASP A 436 -19.04 6.56 -37.65
CA ASP A 436 -17.65 6.72 -37.22
C ASP A 436 -16.99 5.35 -36.99
N GLN A 437 -15.66 5.26 -37.16
CA GLN A 437 -14.85 4.03 -37.06
C GLN A 437 -13.80 4.18 -35.94
N ILE A 438 -14.20 4.60 -34.75
CA ILE A 438 -13.29 4.96 -33.64
C ILE A 438 -12.51 3.76 -33.06
N TRP A 439 -12.93 2.52 -33.37
CA TRP A 439 -12.32 1.29 -32.82
C TRP A 439 -11.50 0.51 -33.84
N GLU A 440 -11.30 1.01 -35.06
CA GLU A 440 -10.48 0.42 -36.11
C GLU A 440 -9.01 0.81 -36.06
#